data_f6bc60238503d466ccc9b720b490177b
#
_entry.id   f6bc60238503d466ccc9b720b490177b
#
_cell.length_a   1.000
_cell.length_b   1.000
_cell.length_c   1.000
_cell.angle_alpha   90.00
_cell.angle_beta   90.00
_cell.angle_gamma   90.00
#
_symmetry.space_group_name_H-M   'P 1'
#
loop_
_entity.id
_entity.type
_entity.pdbx_description
1 polymer ?
#
loop_
_entity_poly.entity_id
_entity_poly.type
_entity_poly.pdbx_seq_one_letter_code
_entity_poly.pdbx_strand_id
1 'polypeptide(L)'
;MKGARGFLFAGCFCAATGASAAEPSNVQFSAQVVKSTPDKKTHQSQIYVGDNQVRLEYERDSQTQVEIYDMKNQRALLLVPQQASYMERKVPQEEQINPMLPPTDSNPCSRIREAQCKLLASESLYGREVTKWEMVVNQEGKTLRSLHWMDEERHMPLREQWPDGSVSELRLMGDETLHGRATERWEMKNSQPDGESITSTQWYDPELQIAIREELSGGYFRELRDIRVAPQPDHLFTVPPNYQRVTPEQQKPAAPPTGALQQRAPYPARQ
;
A
#
# COMPACT_ATOMS: atom_id res chain seq x y z
N MET A 1 42.32 -55.00 -43.09
CA MET A 1 40.93 -55.49 -43.11
C MET A 1 40.19 -54.94 -41.96
N LYS A 2 38.97 -54.35 -42.18
CA LYS A 2 37.99 -53.81 -41.22
C LYS A 2 38.45 -52.53 -40.45
N GLY A 3 38.07 -51.26 -40.61
CA GLY A 3 36.80 -50.73 -41.07
C GLY A 3 35.97 -50.32 -39.85
N ALA A 4 36.26 -49.13 -39.19
CA ALA A 4 35.44 -48.57 -38.14
C ALA A 4 34.95 -47.20 -38.60
N ARG A 5 33.63 -47.12 -38.84
CA ARG A 5 32.89 -45.90 -39.21
C ARG A 5 32.59 -45.08 -37.89
N GLY A 6 33.09 -43.84 -37.81
CA GLY A 6 32.72 -42.90 -36.81
C GLY A 6 31.42 -42.20 -37.19
N PHE A 7 30.44 -42.21 -36.27
CA PHE A 7 29.21 -41.42 -36.36
C PHE A 7 29.44 -40.07 -35.70
N LEU A 8 29.33 -38.99 -36.47
CA LEU A 8 29.25 -37.63 -35.96
C LEU A 8 27.79 -37.35 -35.59
N PHE A 9 27.53 -37.10 -34.30
CA PHE A 9 26.27 -36.53 -33.82
C PHE A 9 26.41 -35.00 -33.83
N ALA A 10 25.72 -34.33 -34.74
CA ALA A 10 25.52 -32.89 -34.70
C ALA A 10 24.40 -32.58 -33.71
N GLY A 11 24.78 -32.11 -32.53
CA GLY A 11 23.83 -31.60 -31.51
C GLY A 11 23.37 -30.20 -31.90
N CYS A 12 22.10 -30.08 -32.27
CA CYS A 12 21.44 -28.79 -32.49
C CYS A 12 21.08 -28.19 -31.12
N PHE A 13 21.87 -27.20 -30.64
CA PHE A 13 21.55 -26.42 -29.48
C PHE A 13 20.48 -25.36 -29.84
N CYS A 14 19.22 -25.66 -29.61
CA CYS A 14 18.18 -24.66 -29.61
C CYS A 14 18.30 -23.82 -28.31
N ALA A 15 18.92 -22.65 -28.42
CA ALA A 15 18.85 -21.65 -27.37
C ALA A 15 17.41 -21.08 -27.31
N ALA A 16 16.60 -21.59 -26.37
CA ALA A 16 15.35 -21.00 -26.04
C ALA A 16 15.62 -19.67 -25.27
N THR A 17 15.57 -18.57 -25.99
CA THR A 17 15.50 -17.23 -25.34
C THR A 17 14.14 -17.11 -24.69
N GLY A 18 14.05 -17.51 -23.43
CA GLY A 18 12.90 -17.22 -22.57
C GLY A 18 12.80 -15.70 -22.39
N ALA A 19 11.87 -15.06 -23.07
CA ALA A 19 11.43 -13.73 -22.68
C ALA A 19 10.79 -13.88 -21.30
N SER A 20 11.52 -13.47 -20.25
CA SER A 20 10.95 -13.28 -18.92
C SER A 20 9.94 -12.16 -19.04
N ALA A 21 8.65 -12.49 -19.11
CA ALA A 21 7.61 -11.51 -18.86
C ALA A 21 7.83 -11.01 -17.42
N ALA A 22 8.02 -9.72 -17.26
CA ALA A 22 8.07 -9.12 -15.93
C ALA A 22 6.75 -9.50 -15.23
N GLU A 23 6.85 -10.16 -14.09
CA GLU A 23 5.67 -10.46 -13.28
C GLU A 23 4.98 -9.15 -12.90
N PRO A 24 3.64 -9.11 -12.90
CA PRO A 24 2.92 -7.91 -12.49
C PRO A 24 3.33 -7.57 -11.05
N SER A 25 3.60 -6.31 -10.79
CA SER A 25 4.10 -5.84 -9.49
C SER A 25 3.07 -5.97 -8.36
N ASN A 26 1.79 -6.17 -8.71
CA ASN A 26 0.70 -6.40 -7.76
C ASN A 26 -0.51 -7.07 -8.43
N VAL A 27 -1.34 -7.70 -7.61
CA VAL A 27 -2.62 -8.27 -8.06
C VAL A 27 -3.61 -7.15 -8.39
N GLN A 28 -4.22 -7.22 -9.58
CA GLN A 28 -5.21 -6.24 -10.02
C GLN A 28 -6.62 -6.66 -9.59
N PHE A 29 -7.40 -5.69 -9.11
CA PHE A 29 -8.77 -5.95 -8.66
C PHE A 29 -9.63 -4.70 -8.66
N SER A 30 -10.94 -4.88 -8.51
CA SER A 30 -11.89 -3.82 -8.15
C SER A 30 -12.66 -4.20 -6.90
N ALA A 31 -13.11 -3.21 -6.12
CA ALA A 31 -13.90 -3.44 -4.92
C ALA A 31 -14.71 -2.20 -4.53
N GLN A 32 -15.76 -2.41 -3.74
CA GLN A 32 -16.42 -1.34 -3.02
C GLN A 32 -15.67 -1.09 -1.70
N VAL A 33 -15.30 0.15 -1.43
CA VAL A 33 -14.74 0.57 -0.14
C VAL A 33 -15.86 1.10 0.74
N VAL A 34 -16.02 0.52 1.92
CA VAL A 34 -16.97 0.99 2.94
C VAL A 34 -16.16 1.51 4.12
N LYS A 35 -16.42 2.77 4.51
CA LYS A 35 -15.82 3.39 5.70
C LYS A 35 -16.93 3.78 6.67
N SER A 36 -16.74 3.52 7.95
CA SER A 36 -17.60 4.03 9.00
C SER A 36 -16.80 4.92 9.94
N THR A 37 -17.40 6.02 10.35
CA THR A 37 -16.83 6.96 11.31
C THR A 37 -17.44 6.70 12.70
N PRO A 38 -16.84 7.20 13.80
CA PRO A 38 -17.34 7.00 15.17
C PRO A 38 -18.78 7.46 15.39
N ASP A 39 -19.25 8.47 14.63
CA ASP A 39 -20.65 8.95 14.63
C ASP A 39 -21.58 8.06 13.78
N LYS A 40 -21.11 6.84 13.40
CA LYS A 40 -21.83 5.81 12.61
C LYS A 40 -22.26 6.24 11.21
N LYS A 41 -21.67 7.31 10.68
CA LYS A 41 -21.84 7.62 9.26
C LYS A 41 -21.04 6.66 8.40
N THR A 42 -21.68 6.18 7.36
CA THR A 42 -21.07 5.26 6.40
C THR A 42 -20.85 5.98 5.08
N HIS A 43 -19.63 5.89 4.56
CA HIS A 43 -19.24 6.40 3.26
C HIS A 43 -18.87 5.22 2.37
N GLN A 44 -19.32 5.27 1.13
CA GLN A 44 -19.01 4.26 0.12
C GLN A 44 -18.25 4.90 -1.02
N SER A 45 -17.31 4.15 -1.59
CA SER A 45 -16.57 4.52 -2.77
C SER A 45 -16.21 3.28 -3.57
N GLN A 46 -15.91 3.44 -4.86
CA GLN A 46 -15.45 2.36 -5.71
C GLN A 46 -13.93 2.49 -5.90
N ILE A 47 -13.21 1.36 -5.79
CA ILE A 47 -11.77 1.31 -6.03
C ILE A 47 -11.45 0.36 -7.17
N TYR A 48 -10.44 0.74 -7.96
CA TYR A 48 -9.81 -0.09 -8.99
C TYR A 48 -8.31 -0.04 -8.76
N VAL A 49 -7.70 -1.21 -8.66
CA VAL A 49 -6.26 -1.37 -8.48
C VAL A 49 -5.70 -2.01 -9.73
N GLY A 50 -4.95 -1.23 -10.50
CA GLY A 50 -4.20 -1.67 -11.69
C GLY A 50 -2.75 -1.97 -11.35
N ASP A 51 -1.91 -2.13 -12.36
CA ASP A 51 -0.48 -2.33 -12.18
C ASP A 51 0.21 -1.03 -11.77
N ASN A 52 0.56 -0.90 -10.48
CA ASN A 52 1.09 0.32 -9.84
C ASN A 52 0.21 1.57 -10.02
N GLN A 53 -1.09 1.38 -10.16
CA GLN A 53 -2.06 2.44 -10.32
C GLN A 53 -3.28 2.15 -9.44
N VAL A 54 -3.83 3.19 -8.83
CA VAL A 54 -5.05 3.11 -8.02
C VAL A 54 -6.01 4.20 -8.44
N ARG A 55 -7.26 3.83 -8.73
CA ARG A 55 -8.36 4.74 -8.98
C ARG A 55 -9.39 4.62 -7.88
N LEU A 56 -9.83 5.74 -7.33
CA LEU A 56 -10.88 5.85 -6.33
C LEU A 56 -12.00 6.76 -6.86
N GLU A 57 -13.24 6.28 -6.83
CA GLU A 57 -14.43 7.04 -7.20
C GLU A 57 -15.33 7.22 -5.99
N TYR A 58 -15.73 8.44 -5.69
CA TYR A 58 -16.60 8.75 -4.57
C TYR A 58 -17.47 9.99 -4.83
N GLU A 59 -18.58 10.07 -4.13
CA GLU A 59 -19.43 11.26 -4.13
C GLU A 59 -19.01 12.25 -3.05
N ARG A 60 -18.91 13.51 -3.44
CA ARG A 60 -18.66 14.63 -2.54
C ARG A 60 -19.48 15.83 -2.96
N ASP A 61 -20.24 16.40 -2.03
CA ASP A 61 -21.11 17.56 -2.29
C ASP A 61 -22.01 17.34 -3.53
N SER A 62 -22.58 16.12 -3.66
CA SER A 62 -23.39 15.67 -4.79
C SER A 62 -22.67 15.69 -6.15
N GLN A 63 -21.35 15.64 -6.14
CA GLN A 63 -20.52 15.53 -7.35
C GLN A 63 -19.63 14.29 -7.24
N THR A 64 -19.56 13.55 -8.33
CA THR A 64 -18.59 12.46 -8.43
C THR A 64 -17.19 13.05 -8.54
N GLN A 65 -16.29 12.57 -7.69
CA GLN A 65 -14.86 12.84 -7.79
C GLN A 65 -14.12 11.54 -8.07
N VAL A 66 -13.07 11.65 -8.86
CA VAL A 66 -12.22 10.51 -9.22
C VAL A 66 -10.77 10.89 -8.93
N GLU A 67 -10.16 10.15 -8.01
CA GLU A 67 -8.73 10.25 -7.75
C GLU A 67 -7.99 9.10 -8.44
N ILE A 68 -6.91 9.42 -9.16
CA ILE A 68 -6.04 8.42 -9.77
C ILE A 68 -4.62 8.67 -9.26
N TYR A 69 -4.06 7.65 -8.62
CA TYR A 69 -2.67 7.59 -8.22
C TYR A 69 -1.91 6.73 -9.23
N ASP A 70 -1.05 7.35 -10.02
CA ASP A 70 -0.24 6.72 -11.05
C ASP A 70 1.22 6.70 -10.58
N MET A 71 1.59 5.63 -9.87
CA MET A 71 2.92 5.48 -9.30
C MET A 71 3.98 5.29 -10.38
N LYS A 72 3.63 4.71 -11.53
CA LYS A 72 4.54 4.57 -12.68
C LYS A 72 5.03 5.93 -13.19
N ASN A 73 4.12 6.91 -13.26
CA ASN A 73 4.41 8.25 -13.78
C ASN A 73 4.59 9.30 -12.66
N GLN A 74 4.62 8.86 -11.39
CA GLN A 74 4.81 9.72 -10.21
C GLN A 74 3.85 10.91 -10.18
N ARG A 75 2.57 10.66 -10.44
CA ARG A 75 1.53 11.70 -10.48
C ARG A 75 0.25 11.26 -9.80
N ALA A 76 -0.50 12.23 -9.34
CA ALA A 76 -1.88 12.07 -8.90
C ALA A 76 -2.79 13.01 -9.71
N LEU A 77 -3.94 12.49 -10.08
CA LEU A 77 -4.96 13.19 -10.84
C LEU A 77 -6.23 13.28 -9.99
N LEU A 78 -6.88 14.43 -9.98
CA LEU A 78 -8.24 14.60 -9.47
C LEU A 78 -9.13 15.02 -10.62
N LEU A 79 -10.07 14.16 -11.00
CA LEU A 79 -11.03 14.42 -12.07
C LEU A 79 -12.38 14.80 -11.46
N VAL A 80 -13.06 15.77 -12.08
CA VAL A 80 -14.44 16.18 -11.79
C VAL A 80 -15.28 15.95 -13.04
N PRO A 81 -15.91 14.77 -13.19
CA PRO A 81 -16.60 14.37 -14.42
C PRO A 81 -17.69 15.35 -14.88
N GLN A 82 -18.46 15.89 -13.94
CA GLN A 82 -19.56 16.85 -14.25
C GLN A 82 -19.05 18.15 -14.89
N GLN A 83 -17.77 18.47 -14.68
CA GLN A 83 -17.12 19.67 -15.23
C GLN A 83 -16.21 19.35 -16.42
N ALA A 84 -16.06 18.07 -16.78
CA ALA A 84 -15.07 17.59 -17.73
C ALA A 84 -13.68 18.22 -17.47
N SER A 85 -13.27 18.28 -16.20
CA SER A 85 -12.03 18.95 -15.78
C SER A 85 -11.18 18.04 -14.89
N TYR A 86 -9.87 18.29 -14.85
CA TYR A 86 -8.96 17.58 -13.97
C TYR A 86 -7.83 18.48 -13.46
N MET A 87 -7.33 18.14 -12.30
CA MET A 87 -6.06 18.64 -11.75
C MET A 87 -5.03 17.53 -11.73
N GLU A 88 -3.77 17.91 -11.91
CA GLU A 88 -2.63 17.00 -11.85
C GLU A 88 -1.57 17.57 -10.93
N ARG A 89 -1.03 16.74 -10.03
CA ARG A 89 0.14 17.06 -9.24
C ARG A 89 1.19 15.95 -9.36
N LYS A 90 2.45 16.32 -9.20
CA LYS A 90 3.51 15.33 -9.01
C LYS A 90 3.35 14.71 -7.63
N VAL A 91 3.63 13.41 -7.56
CA VAL A 91 3.69 12.66 -6.30
C VAL A 91 5.17 12.44 -5.99
N PRO A 92 5.73 13.12 -4.98
CA PRO A 92 7.08 12.86 -4.52
C PRO A 92 7.26 11.40 -4.11
N GLN A 93 8.49 10.90 -4.14
CA GLN A 93 8.77 9.49 -3.83
C GLN A 93 8.31 9.11 -2.41
N GLU A 94 8.43 10.01 -1.47
CA GLU A 94 7.98 9.87 -0.08
C GLU A 94 6.46 9.76 0.08
N GLU A 95 5.68 10.26 -0.90
CA GLU A 95 4.21 10.16 -0.91
C GLU A 95 3.70 8.95 -1.74
N GLN A 96 4.59 8.13 -2.31
CA GLN A 96 4.21 7.01 -3.17
C GLN A 96 3.73 5.78 -2.40
N ILE A 97 3.58 5.89 -1.08
CA ILE A 97 3.01 4.82 -0.26
C ILE A 97 1.50 4.80 -0.46
N ASN A 98 0.99 3.76 -1.08
CA ASN A 98 -0.45 3.52 -1.21
C ASN A 98 -0.81 2.22 -0.51
N PRO A 99 -1.70 2.21 0.50
CA PRO A 99 -2.05 1.00 1.25
C PRO A 99 -2.81 -0.03 0.42
N MET A 100 -3.25 0.33 -0.79
CA MET A 100 -3.85 -0.60 -1.75
C MET A 100 -2.82 -1.22 -2.69
N LEU A 101 -1.54 -0.92 -2.50
CA LEU A 101 -0.44 -1.56 -3.20
C LEU A 101 0.47 -2.23 -2.17
N PRO A 102 0.86 -3.51 -2.40
CA PRO A 102 1.70 -4.22 -1.47
C PRO A 102 3.08 -3.56 -1.35
N PRO A 103 3.76 -3.69 -0.20
CA PRO A 103 5.14 -3.32 -0.07
C PRO A 103 6.02 -4.22 -0.94
N THR A 104 7.07 -3.66 -1.53
CA THR A 104 7.95 -4.36 -2.47
C THR A 104 9.22 -4.92 -1.81
N ASP A 105 9.53 -4.50 -0.59
CA ASP A 105 10.70 -4.94 0.16
C ASP A 105 10.52 -4.72 1.68
N SER A 106 11.41 -5.35 2.47
CA SER A 106 11.42 -5.27 3.93
C SER A 106 12.34 -4.16 4.48
N ASN A 107 12.90 -3.28 3.62
CA ASN A 107 13.72 -2.18 4.09
C ASN A 107 12.83 -1.00 4.55
N PRO A 108 12.79 -0.63 5.83
CA PRO A 108 11.93 0.44 6.32
C PRO A 108 12.29 1.83 5.76
N CYS A 109 13.52 2.00 5.24
CA CYS A 109 13.96 3.27 4.64
C CYS A 109 13.62 3.43 3.16
N SER A 110 13.23 2.38 2.45
CA SER A 110 13.01 2.45 0.99
C SER A 110 11.99 3.52 0.58
N ARG A 111 11.14 3.94 1.52
CA ARG A 111 10.04 4.90 1.31
C ARG A 111 10.15 6.17 2.13
N ILE A 112 11.23 6.34 2.91
CA ILE A 112 11.40 7.52 3.78
C ILE A 112 12.61 8.30 3.31
N ARG A 113 12.34 9.50 2.79
CA ARG A 113 13.40 10.40 2.34
C ARG A 113 14.33 10.77 3.51
N GLU A 114 15.63 10.80 3.22
CA GLU A 114 16.69 11.19 4.19
C GLU A 114 16.83 10.23 5.39
N ALA A 115 16.05 9.12 5.43
CA ALA A 115 16.29 8.08 6.41
C ALA A 115 17.51 7.24 6.04
N GLN A 116 18.30 6.87 7.05
CA GLN A 116 19.41 5.94 6.92
C GLN A 116 19.05 4.67 7.70
N CYS A 117 19.07 3.51 7.02
CA CYS A 117 18.80 2.23 7.63
C CYS A 117 20.05 1.37 7.68
N LYS A 118 20.23 0.70 8.80
CA LYS A 118 21.26 -0.31 9.02
C LYS A 118 20.59 -1.61 9.45
N LEU A 119 20.80 -2.67 8.68
CA LEU A 119 20.44 -4.01 9.09
C LEU A 119 21.30 -4.42 10.28
N LEU A 120 20.66 -4.81 11.38
CA LEU A 120 21.37 -5.21 12.61
C LEU A 120 21.45 -6.73 12.74
N ALA A 121 20.34 -7.45 12.47
CA ALA A 121 20.23 -8.90 12.64
C ALA A 121 19.06 -9.48 11.84
N SER A 122 19.10 -10.79 11.62
CA SER A 122 17.91 -11.61 11.34
C SER A 122 17.61 -12.42 12.59
N GLU A 123 16.36 -12.45 13.01
CA GLU A 123 15.93 -13.13 14.26
C GLU A 123 14.47 -13.62 14.11
N SER A 124 14.00 -14.44 15.04
CA SER A 124 12.61 -14.86 15.07
C SER A 124 11.83 -14.04 16.09
N LEU A 125 10.68 -13.48 15.65
CA LEU A 125 9.77 -12.71 16.49
C LEU A 125 8.34 -13.23 16.32
N TYR A 126 7.68 -13.61 17.43
CA TYR A 126 6.33 -14.19 17.44
C TYR A 126 6.18 -15.41 16.51
N GLY A 127 7.26 -16.21 16.37
CA GLY A 127 7.31 -17.39 15.50
C GLY A 127 7.47 -17.10 14.00
N ARG A 128 7.84 -15.89 13.63
CA ARG A 128 8.09 -15.46 12.24
C ARG A 128 9.52 -14.96 12.08
N GLU A 129 10.10 -15.19 10.91
CA GLU A 129 11.42 -14.69 10.56
C GLU A 129 11.34 -13.19 10.25
N VAL A 130 12.20 -12.42 10.92
CA VAL A 130 12.24 -10.96 10.78
C VAL A 130 13.66 -10.45 10.59
N THR A 131 13.79 -9.35 9.86
CA THR A 131 14.99 -8.55 9.83
C THR A 131 14.83 -7.36 10.79
N LYS A 132 15.83 -7.17 11.65
CA LYS A 132 15.90 -6.05 12.60
C LYS A 132 16.73 -4.93 12.01
N TRP A 133 16.18 -3.74 11.95
CA TRP A 133 16.79 -2.55 11.41
C TRP A 133 16.89 -1.43 12.43
N GLU A 134 17.99 -0.68 12.39
CA GLU A 134 18.07 0.66 12.98
C GLU A 134 17.77 1.66 11.89
N MET A 135 16.82 2.55 12.12
CA MET A 135 16.52 3.66 11.24
C MET A 135 16.90 4.97 11.93
N VAL A 136 17.61 5.83 11.21
CA VAL A 136 18.05 7.15 11.66
C VAL A 136 17.48 8.21 10.74
N VAL A 137 16.76 9.18 11.32
CA VAL A 137 16.23 10.34 10.61
C VAL A 137 16.73 11.60 11.28
N ASN A 138 17.17 12.58 10.50
CA ASN A 138 17.53 13.92 11.00
C ASN A 138 16.36 14.86 10.75
N GLN A 139 15.71 15.30 11.82
CA GLN A 139 14.59 16.22 11.77
C GLN A 139 14.83 17.42 12.67
N GLU A 140 14.74 18.63 12.13
CA GLU A 140 14.91 19.89 12.89
C GLU A 140 16.19 19.95 13.73
N GLY A 141 17.29 19.41 13.20
CA GLY A 141 18.59 19.36 13.89
C GLY A 141 18.70 18.31 14.99
N LYS A 142 17.69 17.46 15.17
CA LYS A 142 17.71 16.31 16.08
C LYS A 142 17.89 15.02 15.30
N THR A 143 18.75 14.14 15.80
CA THR A 143 18.91 12.78 15.28
C THR A 143 17.95 11.87 16.02
N LEU A 144 16.94 11.35 15.33
CA LEU A 144 15.97 10.40 15.84
C LEU A 144 16.39 8.99 15.44
N ARG A 145 16.37 8.04 16.39
CA ARG A 145 16.70 6.63 16.14
C ARG A 145 15.52 5.78 16.54
N SER A 146 15.15 4.86 15.64
CA SER A 146 14.10 3.87 15.89
C SER A 146 14.58 2.47 15.50
N LEU A 147 13.95 1.44 16.07
CA LEU A 147 14.22 0.04 15.74
C LEU A 147 12.97 -0.56 15.10
N HIS A 148 13.16 -1.29 14.02
CA HIS A 148 12.09 -1.91 13.22
C HIS A 148 12.38 -3.39 13.02
N TRP A 149 11.42 -4.25 13.31
CA TRP A 149 11.45 -5.69 13.04
C TRP A 149 10.49 -5.98 11.90
N MET A 150 11.05 -6.17 10.72
CA MET A 150 10.31 -6.35 9.49
C MET A 150 10.11 -7.83 9.17
N ASP A 151 8.87 -8.24 8.98
CA ASP A 151 8.53 -9.59 8.52
C ASP A 151 9.07 -9.84 7.11
N GLU A 152 9.78 -10.96 6.91
CA GLU A 152 10.39 -11.25 5.60
C GLU A 152 9.37 -11.73 4.56
N GLU A 153 8.26 -12.30 4.99
CA GLU A 153 7.22 -12.83 4.09
C GLU A 153 6.20 -11.77 3.68
N ARG A 154 5.77 -10.93 4.65
CA ARG A 154 4.71 -9.93 4.44
C ARG A 154 5.25 -8.51 4.23
N HIS A 155 6.55 -8.30 4.41
CA HIS A 155 7.22 -6.99 4.29
C HIS A 155 6.57 -5.89 5.14
N MET A 156 6.01 -6.28 6.29
CA MET A 156 5.39 -5.35 7.23
C MET A 156 6.11 -5.35 8.58
N PRO A 157 6.09 -4.24 9.34
CA PRO A 157 6.71 -4.19 10.65
C PRO A 157 5.88 -5.00 11.67
N LEU A 158 6.49 -6.02 12.30
CA LEU A 158 5.89 -6.74 13.43
C LEU A 158 6.14 -6.03 14.76
N ARG A 159 7.21 -5.26 14.86
CA ARG A 159 7.50 -4.43 16.01
C ARG A 159 8.29 -3.20 15.58
N GLU A 160 7.96 -2.08 16.21
CA GLU A 160 8.70 -0.83 16.07
C GLU A 160 8.89 -0.21 17.45
N GLN A 161 10.08 0.32 17.69
CA GLN A 161 10.40 1.04 18.92
C GLN A 161 10.87 2.44 18.56
N TRP A 162 10.17 3.43 19.05
CA TRP A 162 10.36 4.83 18.71
C TRP A 162 11.28 5.56 19.70
N PRO A 163 11.88 6.70 19.32
CA PRO A 163 12.79 7.47 20.18
C PRO A 163 12.15 7.97 21.48
N ASP A 164 10.84 8.17 21.48
CA ASP A 164 10.06 8.62 22.66
C ASP A 164 9.76 7.47 23.64
N GLY A 165 10.19 6.23 23.32
CA GLY A 165 9.93 5.04 24.11
C GLY A 165 8.60 4.34 23.78
N SER A 166 7.78 4.89 22.87
CA SER A 166 6.58 4.20 22.41
C SER A 166 6.94 2.94 21.60
N VAL A 167 6.05 1.95 21.64
CA VAL A 167 6.23 0.66 20.96
C VAL A 167 4.96 0.29 20.21
N SER A 168 5.11 -0.08 18.94
CA SER A 168 4.08 -0.69 18.12
C SER A 168 4.37 -2.17 17.95
N GLU A 169 3.38 -3.03 18.17
CA GLU A 169 3.47 -4.48 18.00
C GLU A 169 2.31 -4.97 17.14
N LEU A 170 2.63 -5.72 16.09
CA LEU A 170 1.67 -6.36 15.19
C LEU A 170 1.78 -7.87 15.36
N ARG A 171 0.69 -8.53 15.73
CA ARG A 171 0.68 -9.97 16.00
C ARG A 171 -0.39 -10.68 15.20
N LEU A 172 -0.03 -11.79 14.58
CA LEU A 172 -0.98 -12.71 13.96
C LEU A 172 -1.83 -13.37 15.04
N MET A 173 -3.15 -13.22 14.94
CA MET A 173 -4.13 -13.81 15.87
C MET A 173 -4.69 -15.13 15.34
N GLY A 174 -4.59 -15.38 14.04
CA GLY A 174 -5.05 -16.59 13.36
C GLY A 174 -5.68 -16.30 12.01
N ASP A 175 -6.08 -17.36 11.33
CA ASP A 175 -6.75 -17.29 10.03
C ASP A 175 -8.25 -17.11 10.22
N GLU A 176 -8.86 -16.34 9.34
CA GLU A 176 -10.30 -16.08 9.32
C GLU A 176 -10.81 -15.97 7.88
N THR A 177 -12.06 -16.32 7.64
CA THR A 177 -12.70 -16.09 6.34
C THR A 177 -13.54 -14.82 6.39
N LEU A 178 -13.21 -13.84 5.55
CA LEU A 178 -13.95 -12.58 5.43
C LEU A 178 -14.49 -12.42 4.00
N HIS A 179 -15.81 -12.30 3.85
CA HIS A 179 -16.50 -12.21 2.54
C HIS A 179 -16.10 -13.31 1.54
N GLY A 180 -15.89 -14.55 2.04
CA GLY A 180 -15.49 -15.70 1.23
C GLY A 180 -14.02 -15.75 0.84
N ARG A 181 -13.18 -14.82 1.34
CA ARG A 181 -11.74 -14.79 1.12
C ARG A 181 -10.99 -15.26 2.37
N ALA A 182 -9.95 -16.05 2.16
CA ALA A 182 -9.04 -16.42 3.25
C ALA A 182 -8.26 -15.18 3.69
N THR A 183 -8.27 -14.88 4.97
CA THR A 183 -7.57 -13.73 5.55
C THR A 183 -6.83 -14.13 6.81
N GLU A 184 -5.79 -13.39 7.10
CA GLU A 184 -5.05 -13.43 8.37
C GLU A 184 -5.55 -12.27 9.24
N ARG A 185 -6.02 -12.57 10.46
CA ARG A 185 -6.40 -11.54 11.42
C ARG A 185 -5.18 -11.14 12.24
N TRP A 186 -4.85 -9.87 12.17
CA TRP A 186 -3.73 -9.27 12.88
C TRP A 186 -4.22 -8.24 13.89
N GLU A 187 -3.59 -8.21 15.05
CA GLU A 187 -3.82 -7.19 16.08
C GLU A 187 -2.59 -6.29 16.20
N MET A 188 -2.79 -4.98 16.07
CA MET A 188 -1.78 -3.97 16.33
C MET A 188 -2.03 -3.34 17.70
N LYS A 189 -1.01 -3.34 18.54
CA LYS A 189 -1.00 -2.65 19.83
C LYS A 189 0.05 -1.54 19.82
N ASN A 190 -0.41 -0.30 20.00
CA ASN A 190 0.46 0.86 20.17
C ASN A 190 0.50 1.23 21.64
N SER A 191 1.66 1.10 22.27
CA SER A 191 1.88 1.38 23.69
C SER A 191 2.69 2.65 23.87
N GLN A 192 2.25 3.50 24.78
CA GLN A 192 2.92 4.75 25.16
C GLN A 192 3.88 4.51 26.34
N PRO A 193 4.90 5.37 26.54
CA PRO A 193 5.81 5.27 27.69
C PRO A 193 5.10 5.37 29.06
N ASP A 194 3.96 6.06 29.12
CA ASP A 194 3.12 6.20 30.34
C ASP A 194 2.25 4.98 30.63
N GLY A 195 2.29 3.95 29.76
CA GLY A 195 1.54 2.70 29.90
C GLY A 195 0.18 2.70 29.20
N GLU A 196 -0.29 3.83 28.67
CA GLU A 196 -1.50 3.83 27.83
C GLU A 196 -1.27 3.03 26.57
N SER A 197 -2.31 2.36 26.09
CA SER A 197 -2.23 1.59 24.83
C SER A 197 -3.53 1.67 24.04
N ILE A 198 -3.38 1.63 22.72
CA ILE A 198 -4.48 1.61 21.75
C ILE A 198 -4.32 0.36 20.90
N THR A 199 -5.40 -0.38 20.73
CA THR A 199 -5.44 -1.59 19.90
C THR A 199 -6.28 -1.35 18.64
N SER A 200 -5.81 -1.89 17.51
CA SER A 200 -6.56 -1.97 16.26
C SER A 200 -6.44 -3.37 15.68
N THR A 201 -7.37 -3.73 14.80
CA THR A 201 -7.40 -5.05 14.15
C THR A 201 -7.43 -4.87 12.65
N GLN A 202 -6.70 -5.72 11.92
CA GLN A 202 -6.74 -5.77 10.48
C GLN A 202 -6.89 -7.21 9.97
N TRP A 203 -7.58 -7.36 8.85
CA TRP A 203 -7.72 -8.62 8.11
C TRP A 203 -6.93 -8.51 6.82
N TYR A 204 -5.78 -9.14 6.82
CA TYR A 204 -4.86 -9.17 5.68
C TYR A 204 -5.24 -10.30 4.73
N ASP A 205 -5.36 -10.00 3.47
CA ASP A 205 -5.59 -10.96 2.40
C ASP A 205 -4.25 -11.33 1.75
N PRO A 206 -3.77 -12.59 1.90
CA PRO A 206 -2.46 -12.99 1.38
C PRO A 206 -2.38 -13.02 -0.15
N GLU A 207 -3.52 -13.20 -0.85
CA GLU A 207 -3.55 -13.15 -2.32
C GLU A 207 -3.39 -11.72 -2.83
N LEU A 208 -4.10 -10.76 -2.22
CA LEU A 208 -4.02 -9.34 -2.59
C LEU A 208 -2.81 -8.64 -1.96
N GLN A 209 -2.22 -9.23 -0.93
CA GLN A 209 -1.12 -8.69 -0.12
C GLN A 209 -1.43 -7.35 0.54
N ILE A 210 -2.69 -7.13 0.91
CA ILE A 210 -3.18 -5.92 1.58
C ILE A 210 -4.19 -6.26 2.67
N ALA A 211 -4.41 -5.32 3.62
CA ALA A 211 -5.52 -5.41 4.54
C ALA A 211 -6.84 -5.06 3.84
N ILE A 212 -7.78 -6.00 3.79
CA ILE A 212 -9.12 -5.78 3.21
C ILE A 212 -10.14 -5.28 4.22
N ARG A 213 -9.83 -5.36 5.53
CA ARG A 213 -10.60 -4.73 6.60
C ARG A 213 -9.64 -4.22 7.68
N GLU A 214 -9.96 -3.07 8.24
CA GLU A 214 -9.28 -2.47 9.38
C GLU A 214 -10.32 -1.92 10.35
N GLU A 215 -10.15 -2.21 11.62
CA GLU A 215 -10.95 -1.65 12.71
C GLU A 215 -10.02 -0.90 13.65
N LEU A 216 -10.28 0.40 13.82
CA LEU A 216 -9.56 1.25 14.74
C LEU A 216 -10.36 1.47 16.02
N SER A 217 -9.67 1.82 17.10
CA SER A 217 -10.33 2.25 18.32
C SER A 217 -11.29 3.40 18.05
N GLY A 218 -12.39 3.47 18.82
CA GLY A 218 -13.40 4.50 18.65
C GLY A 218 -14.49 4.21 17.61
N GLY A 219 -14.52 3.00 17.04
CA GLY A 219 -15.58 2.55 16.13
C GLY A 219 -15.40 2.97 14.67
N TYR A 220 -14.22 3.42 14.30
CA TYR A 220 -13.86 3.61 12.89
C TYR A 220 -13.52 2.27 12.25
N PHE A 221 -14.06 1.98 11.07
CA PHE A 221 -13.59 0.87 10.25
C PHE A 221 -13.51 1.26 8.77
N ARG A 222 -12.65 0.54 8.05
CA ARG A 222 -12.55 0.52 6.59
C ARG A 222 -12.62 -0.94 6.11
N GLU A 223 -13.38 -1.21 5.08
CA GLU A 223 -13.57 -2.56 4.55
C GLU A 223 -13.70 -2.54 3.03
N LEU A 224 -13.10 -3.52 2.36
CA LEU A 224 -13.31 -3.81 0.95
C LEU A 224 -14.37 -4.90 0.82
N ARG A 225 -15.39 -4.64 0.01
CA ARG A 225 -16.47 -5.58 -0.32
C ARG A 225 -16.53 -5.80 -1.82
N ASP A 226 -17.20 -6.87 -2.23
CA ASP A 226 -17.41 -7.21 -3.64
C ASP A 226 -16.10 -7.22 -4.45
N ILE A 227 -15.04 -7.74 -3.85
CA ILE A 227 -13.70 -7.80 -4.45
C ILE A 227 -13.74 -8.71 -5.68
N ARG A 228 -13.31 -8.19 -6.82
CA ARG A 228 -13.21 -8.91 -8.09
C ARG A 228 -11.78 -8.84 -8.59
N VAL A 229 -11.07 -9.95 -8.49
CA VAL A 229 -9.70 -10.09 -8.99
C VAL A 229 -9.76 -10.30 -10.51
N ALA A 230 -9.29 -9.32 -11.25
CA ALA A 230 -9.19 -9.34 -12.71
C ALA A 230 -8.30 -8.19 -13.19
N PRO A 231 -7.67 -8.31 -14.36
CA PRO A 231 -6.99 -7.19 -15.01
C PRO A 231 -7.93 -5.99 -15.14
N GLN A 232 -7.41 -4.80 -14.83
CA GLN A 232 -8.17 -3.56 -14.90
C GLN A 232 -7.87 -2.84 -16.21
N PRO A 233 -8.91 -2.38 -16.96
CA PRO A 233 -8.71 -1.68 -18.22
C PRO A 233 -7.91 -0.38 -18.06
N ASP A 234 -6.94 -0.13 -18.94
CA ASP A 234 -6.05 1.03 -18.89
C ASP A 234 -6.78 2.38 -18.90
N HIS A 235 -7.93 2.44 -19.58
CA HIS A 235 -8.71 3.69 -19.65
C HIS A 235 -9.23 4.17 -18.28
N LEU A 236 -9.30 3.29 -17.28
CA LEU A 236 -9.67 3.68 -15.92
C LEU A 236 -8.61 4.59 -15.27
N PHE A 237 -7.35 4.51 -15.70
CA PHE A 237 -6.23 5.24 -15.12
C PHE A 237 -5.75 6.42 -15.97
N THR A 238 -6.52 6.79 -16.99
CA THR A 238 -6.20 7.88 -17.89
C THR A 238 -7.21 9.01 -17.80
N VAL A 239 -6.79 10.22 -18.15
CA VAL A 239 -7.68 11.36 -18.29
C VAL A 239 -8.48 11.21 -19.59
N PRO A 240 -9.83 11.30 -19.57
CA PRO A 240 -10.61 11.29 -20.80
C PRO A 240 -10.22 12.44 -21.74
N PRO A 241 -10.19 12.25 -23.07
CA PRO A 241 -9.64 13.21 -24.02
C PRO A 241 -10.39 14.55 -24.08
N ASN A 242 -11.64 14.59 -23.62
CA ASN A 242 -12.47 15.80 -23.57
C ASN A 242 -12.31 16.61 -22.28
N TYR A 243 -11.43 16.18 -21.34
CA TYR A 243 -11.23 16.89 -20.07
C TYR A 243 -10.21 18.03 -20.24
N GLN A 244 -10.47 19.14 -19.56
CA GLN A 244 -9.57 20.27 -19.52
C GLN A 244 -8.76 20.26 -18.21
N ARG A 245 -7.45 20.51 -18.33
CA ARG A 245 -6.60 20.68 -17.16
C ARG A 245 -6.89 22.05 -16.53
N VAL A 246 -7.13 22.07 -15.23
CA VAL A 246 -7.34 23.28 -14.44
C VAL A 246 -6.32 23.39 -13.32
N THR A 247 -6.05 24.62 -12.86
CA THR A 247 -5.24 24.87 -11.66
C THR A 247 -6.13 24.95 -10.42
N PRO A 248 -5.56 24.80 -9.20
CA PRO A 248 -6.34 24.95 -7.96
C PRO A 248 -7.07 26.30 -7.85
N GLU A 249 -6.50 27.37 -8.41
CA GLU A 249 -7.09 28.72 -8.39
C GLU A 249 -8.32 28.83 -9.31
N GLN A 250 -8.38 27.99 -10.35
CA GLN A 250 -9.50 27.96 -11.32
C GLN A 250 -10.65 27.08 -10.84
N GLN A 251 -10.39 26.18 -9.90
CA GLN A 251 -11.44 25.41 -9.24
C GLN A 251 -12.04 26.26 -8.13
N LYS A 252 -13.31 26.68 -8.28
CA LYS A 252 -14.05 27.29 -7.17
C LYS A 252 -13.94 26.39 -5.95
N PRO A 253 -13.60 26.89 -4.77
CA PRO A 253 -13.30 26.02 -3.63
C PRO A 253 -14.55 25.23 -3.24
N ALA A 254 -14.57 23.94 -3.62
CA ALA A 254 -15.18 22.95 -2.77
C ALA A 254 -14.32 22.91 -1.49
N ALA A 255 -14.96 22.97 -0.33
CA ALA A 255 -14.27 23.00 0.96
C ALA A 255 -13.15 21.93 1.01
N PRO A 256 -12.04 22.19 1.73
CA PRO A 256 -10.86 21.32 1.72
C PRO A 256 -11.27 19.86 1.99
N PRO A 257 -10.64 18.87 1.32
CA PRO A 257 -10.98 17.46 1.45
C PRO A 257 -10.78 16.99 2.88
N THR A 258 -11.87 17.00 3.63
CA THR A 258 -11.95 16.24 4.87
C THR A 258 -12.20 14.78 4.44
N GLY A 259 -11.17 14.01 4.15
CA GLY A 259 -11.33 12.60 3.88
C GLY A 259 -10.76 12.03 2.59
N ALA A 260 -10.15 12.80 1.68
CA ALA A 260 -9.12 12.22 0.83
C ALA A 260 -8.17 11.50 1.75
N LEU A 261 -7.81 10.27 1.41
CA LEU A 261 -6.85 9.46 2.16
C LEU A 261 -5.72 10.33 2.79
N GLN A 262 -6.04 11.13 3.80
CA GLN A 262 -5.09 11.41 4.83
C GLN A 262 -4.88 10.04 5.47
N GLN A 263 -4.06 9.27 4.78
CA GLN A 263 -3.25 8.33 5.46
C GLN A 263 -2.56 9.12 6.57
N ARG A 264 -3.14 9.07 7.75
CA ARG A 264 -2.25 9.00 8.85
C ARG A 264 -1.37 7.80 8.48
N ALA A 265 -0.10 8.09 8.19
CA ALA A 265 0.91 7.11 8.47
C ALA A 265 0.41 6.38 9.74
N PRO A 266 0.51 5.06 9.85
CA PRO A 266 -0.02 4.36 11.02
C PRO A 266 0.46 4.95 12.35
N TYR A 267 1.22 6.03 12.30
CA TYR A 267 1.83 6.69 13.43
C TYR A 267 1.59 8.20 13.36
N PRO A 268 0.99 8.81 14.40
CA PRO A 268 0.92 10.26 14.49
C PRO A 268 2.34 10.82 14.48
N ALA A 269 2.64 11.71 13.54
CA ALA A 269 3.77 12.61 13.67
C ALA A 269 3.55 13.42 14.95
N ARG A 270 4.32 13.13 16.00
CA ARG A 270 4.26 13.87 17.25
C ARG A 270 5.12 15.10 17.13
N GLN A 271 4.52 16.21 17.50
CA GLN A 271 5.22 17.46 17.83
C GLN A 271 6.11 17.26 19.05
#